data_afc5c54cf8ee30521b4d15189dc9b52e
#
_entry.id   afc5c54cf8ee30521b4d15189dc9b52e
#
_cell.length_a   1.000
_cell.length_b   1.000
_cell.length_c   1.000
_cell.angle_alpha   90.00
_cell.angle_beta   90.00
_cell.angle_gamma   90.00
#
_symmetry.space_group_name_H-M   'P 1'
#
loop_
_entity.id
_entity.type
_entity.pdbx_description
1 polymer ?
#
loop_
_entity_poly.entity_id
_entity_poly.type
_entity_poly.pdbx_seq_one_letter_code
_entity_poly.pdbx_strand_id
1 'polypeptide(L)'
;RPERVAEAMRLLRSWAAERDLVASPTDYVARTPQRQALRFSRGADPALEEQYRTHWVSRRLPAERREHLAEKASRAPELVVIQPLNREWKCHHCGGTGDVLIMEKPGPSCLQCAGLGDLVFLPAGDVLLTRRSKAASKRSAVVVRFSRTRRRYERQGLMVEPDALAAAQRTIVEGRSRRPPAR
;
A
#
# COMPACT_ATOMS: atom_id res chain seq x y z
N ARG A 1 13.35 22.65 -10.02
CA ARG A 1 14.74 22.98 -10.39
C ARG A 1 15.52 21.68 -10.49
N PRO A 2 15.65 21.07 -11.70
CA PRO A 2 16.26 19.75 -11.88
C PRO A 2 17.74 19.71 -11.45
N GLU A 3 18.48 20.79 -11.67
CA GLU A 3 19.91 20.89 -11.29
C GLU A 3 20.16 20.68 -9.80
N ARG A 4 19.29 21.23 -8.92
CA ARG A 4 19.40 21.02 -7.47
C ARG A 4 19.13 19.56 -7.08
N VAL A 5 18.22 18.88 -7.78
CA VAL A 5 17.93 17.47 -7.53
C VAL A 5 19.13 16.62 -7.96
N ALA A 6 19.69 16.86 -9.15
CA ALA A 6 20.86 16.16 -9.64
C ALA A 6 22.06 16.32 -8.68
N GLU A 7 22.30 17.54 -8.20
CA GLU A 7 23.36 17.81 -7.23
C GLU A 7 23.12 17.10 -5.90
N ALA A 8 21.91 17.15 -5.35
CA ALA A 8 21.57 16.44 -4.12
C ALA A 8 21.77 14.92 -4.25
N MET A 9 21.40 14.35 -5.42
CA MET A 9 21.59 12.92 -5.68
C MET A 9 23.07 12.56 -5.86
N ARG A 10 23.88 13.45 -6.44
CA ARG A 10 25.33 13.29 -6.52
C ARG A 10 25.94 13.23 -5.11
N LEU A 11 25.59 14.18 -4.24
CA LEU A 11 26.05 14.23 -2.86
C LEU A 11 25.61 13.00 -2.06
N LEU A 12 24.37 12.53 -2.27
CA LEU A 12 23.86 11.31 -1.62
C LEU A 12 24.70 10.08 -2.03
N ARG A 13 25.04 9.95 -3.31
CA ARG A 13 25.89 8.83 -3.78
C ARG A 13 27.29 8.86 -3.17
N SER A 14 27.92 10.03 -3.11
CA SER A 14 29.23 10.21 -2.47
C SER A 14 29.15 9.83 -0.97
N TRP A 15 28.18 10.35 -0.29
CA TRP A 15 27.92 10.05 1.13
C TRP A 15 27.66 8.54 1.38
N ALA A 16 26.93 7.88 0.48
CA ALA A 16 26.63 6.45 0.57
C ALA A 16 27.91 5.61 0.36
N ALA A 17 28.75 6.00 -0.61
CA ALA A 17 30.03 5.34 -0.87
C ALA A 17 30.97 5.43 0.34
N GLU A 18 31.09 6.61 0.96
CA GLU A 18 31.91 6.83 2.16
C GLU A 18 31.47 5.95 3.35
N ARG A 19 30.20 5.54 3.40
CA ARG A 19 29.59 4.72 4.46
C ARG A 19 29.45 3.26 4.12
N ASP A 20 30.08 2.82 3.04
CA ASP A 20 30.03 1.43 2.59
C ASP A 20 28.59 0.93 2.36
N LEU A 21 27.76 1.80 1.76
CA LEU A 21 26.42 1.46 1.32
C LEU A 21 26.44 1.00 -0.13
N VAL A 22 25.63 0.00 -0.44
CA VAL A 22 25.44 -0.50 -1.81
C VAL A 22 24.06 -0.11 -2.33
N ALA A 23 23.97 0.20 -3.62
CA ALA A 23 22.74 0.50 -4.31
C ALA A 23 21.85 -0.75 -4.40
N SER A 24 20.58 -0.59 -4.14
CA SER A 24 19.54 -1.62 -4.28
C SER A 24 18.37 -1.01 -5.07
N PRO A 25 18.17 -1.40 -6.34
CA PRO A 25 17.07 -0.87 -7.14
C PRO A 25 15.72 -1.33 -6.56
N THR A 26 14.72 -0.49 -6.71
CA THR A 26 13.36 -0.75 -6.22
C THR A 26 12.35 -0.20 -7.20
N ASP A 27 11.34 -0.99 -7.53
CA ASP A 27 10.21 -0.56 -8.34
C ASP A 27 9.11 0.03 -7.46
N TYR A 28 8.62 1.21 -7.87
CA TYR A 28 7.47 1.84 -7.22
C TYR A 28 6.27 1.80 -8.15
N VAL A 29 5.17 1.27 -7.65
CA VAL A 29 3.91 1.17 -8.37
C VAL A 29 2.78 1.90 -7.64
N ALA A 30 1.78 2.34 -8.39
CA ALA A 30 0.60 2.98 -7.85
C ALA A 30 -0.19 2.02 -6.92
N ARG A 31 -0.92 2.61 -5.96
CA ARG A 31 -1.80 1.88 -5.03
C ARG A 31 -3.18 1.62 -5.61
N THR A 32 -3.23 1.41 -6.92
CA THR A 32 -4.43 1.10 -7.69
C THR A 32 -4.35 -0.34 -8.24
N PRO A 33 -5.45 -0.96 -8.63
CA PRO A 33 -5.43 -2.33 -9.17
C PRO A 33 -4.50 -2.51 -10.38
N GLN A 34 -4.38 -1.49 -11.23
CA GLN A 34 -3.55 -1.51 -12.44
C GLN A 34 -2.04 -1.50 -12.15
N ARG A 35 -1.64 -1.16 -10.91
CA ARG A 35 -0.23 -1.18 -10.49
C ARG A 35 0.72 -0.44 -11.44
N GLN A 36 0.27 0.67 -12.03
CA GLN A 36 1.09 1.46 -12.95
C GLN A 36 2.38 1.92 -12.27
N ALA A 37 3.50 1.85 -12.98
CA ALA A 37 4.77 2.35 -12.50
C ALA A 37 4.68 3.86 -12.20
N LEU A 38 5.15 4.26 -11.02
CA LEU A 38 5.20 5.67 -10.65
C LEU A 38 6.30 6.38 -11.43
N ARG A 39 6.04 7.62 -11.84
CA ARG A 39 7.00 8.53 -12.45
C ARG A 39 7.38 9.61 -11.45
N PHE A 40 8.65 9.89 -11.34
CA PHE A 40 9.21 10.89 -10.41
C PHE A 40 9.66 12.17 -11.13
N SER A 41 9.87 12.12 -12.45
CA SER A 41 10.23 13.26 -13.28
C SER A 41 9.18 13.56 -14.34
N ARG A 42 9.02 14.84 -14.73
CA ARG A 42 8.05 15.26 -15.76
C ARG A 42 8.38 14.68 -17.14
N GLY A 43 9.67 14.63 -17.47
CA GLY A 43 10.16 14.17 -18.77
C GLY A 43 10.46 12.67 -18.82
N ALA A 44 10.19 11.90 -17.75
CA ALA A 44 10.60 10.50 -17.62
C ALA A 44 12.10 10.30 -17.89
N ASP A 45 12.92 11.26 -17.45
CA ASP A 45 14.39 11.21 -17.57
C ASP A 45 14.93 9.93 -16.89
N PRO A 46 15.52 8.99 -17.63
CA PRO A 46 15.92 7.70 -17.10
C PRO A 46 16.90 7.81 -15.93
N ALA A 47 17.83 8.76 -15.99
CA ALA A 47 18.85 8.93 -14.95
C ALA A 47 18.25 9.45 -13.64
N LEU A 48 17.26 10.35 -13.71
CA LEU A 48 16.51 10.80 -12.53
C LEU A 48 15.59 9.72 -11.99
N GLU A 49 14.86 9.01 -12.86
CA GLU A 49 13.98 7.90 -12.44
C GLU A 49 14.74 6.82 -11.70
N GLU A 50 15.93 6.41 -12.20
CA GLU A 50 16.78 5.43 -11.54
C GLU A 50 17.24 5.90 -10.16
N GLN A 51 17.62 7.16 -10.01
CA GLN A 51 18.05 7.73 -8.74
C GLN A 51 16.93 7.69 -7.67
N TYR A 52 15.68 8.00 -8.04
CA TYR A 52 14.53 7.91 -7.14
C TYR A 52 14.15 6.47 -6.78
N ARG A 53 14.52 5.51 -7.62
CA ARG A 53 14.24 4.07 -7.43
C ARG A 53 15.39 3.32 -6.75
N THR A 54 16.46 4.01 -6.38
CA THR A 54 17.63 3.41 -5.73
C THR A 54 17.53 3.59 -4.22
N HIS A 55 17.52 2.47 -3.49
CA HIS A 55 17.77 2.43 -2.06
C HIS A 55 19.23 2.17 -1.77
N TRP A 56 19.68 2.54 -0.58
CA TRP A 56 21.05 2.33 -0.14
C TRP A 56 21.05 1.44 1.09
N VAL A 57 21.75 0.31 1.00
CA VAL A 57 21.77 -0.72 2.05
C VAL A 57 23.20 -0.95 2.52
N SER A 58 23.42 -1.05 3.82
CA SER A 58 24.76 -1.27 4.37
C SER A 58 25.33 -2.62 3.93
N ARG A 59 26.55 -2.61 3.41
CA ARG A 59 27.31 -3.82 3.05
C ARG A 59 27.64 -4.69 4.26
N ARG A 60 27.68 -4.08 5.47
CA ARG A 60 27.97 -4.78 6.72
C ARG A 60 26.83 -5.69 7.18
N LEU A 61 25.61 -5.52 6.63
CA LEU A 61 24.51 -6.43 6.90
C LEU A 61 24.76 -7.80 6.25
N PRO A 62 24.37 -8.91 6.90
CA PRO A 62 24.37 -10.23 6.29
C PRO A 62 23.59 -10.25 4.96
N ALA A 63 24.02 -11.10 4.02
CA ALA A 63 23.40 -11.20 2.70
C ALA A 63 21.89 -11.43 2.78
N GLU A 64 21.43 -12.39 3.58
CA GLU A 64 20.01 -12.69 3.83
C GLU A 64 19.22 -11.46 4.31
N ARG A 65 19.82 -10.64 5.16
CA ARG A 65 19.17 -9.42 5.67
C ARG A 65 19.05 -8.36 4.57
N ARG A 66 20.04 -8.25 3.69
CA ARG A 66 19.98 -7.33 2.54
C ARG A 66 18.92 -7.77 1.54
N GLU A 67 18.85 -9.06 1.23
CA GLU A 67 17.83 -9.65 0.36
C GLU A 67 16.42 -9.42 0.92
N HIS A 68 16.23 -9.67 2.21
CA HIS A 68 14.96 -9.41 2.89
C HIS A 68 14.55 -7.93 2.82
N LEU A 69 15.49 -6.99 2.97
CA LEU A 69 15.22 -5.57 2.83
C LEU A 69 14.85 -5.19 1.40
N ALA A 70 15.55 -5.74 0.40
CA ALA A 70 15.26 -5.54 -1.01
C ALA A 70 13.87 -6.09 -1.36
N GLU A 71 13.56 -7.32 -0.94
CA GLU A 71 12.22 -7.93 -1.11
C GLU A 71 11.13 -7.09 -0.46
N LYS A 72 11.35 -6.62 0.77
CA LYS A 72 10.40 -5.76 1.48
C LYS A 72 10.18 -4.42 0.76
N ALA A 73 11.23 -3.84 0.20
CA ALA A 73 11.16 -2.59 -0.55
C ALA A 73 10.43 -2.75 -1.89
N SER A 74 10.60 -3.89 -2.57
CA SER A 74 9.95 -4.20 -3.85
C SER A 74 8.52 -4.73 -3.70
N ARG A 75 8.03 -4.99 -2.48
CA ARG A 75 6.63 -5.40 -2.26
C ARG A 75 5.69 -4.34 -2.80
N ALA A 76 4.74 -4.79 -3.63
CA ALA A 76 3.69 -3.92 -4.12
C ALA A 76 2.94 -3.28 -2.92
N PRO A 77 2.76 -1.95 -2.92
CA PRO A 77 2.06 -1.27 -1.83
C PRO A 77 0.61 -1.76 -1.73
N GLU A 78 0.03 -1.67 -0.52
CA GLU A 78 -1.38 -1.99 -0.33
C GLU A 78 -2.26 -1.12 -1.24
N LEU A 79 -3.29 -1.71 -1.82
CA LEU A 79 -4.34 -0.96 -2.51
C LEU A 79 -5.01 -0.02 -1.51
N VAL A 80 -5.33 1.18 -1.95
CA VAL A 80 -5.99 2.18 -1.10
C VAL A 80 -7.35 2.53 -1.66
N VAL A 81 -8.36 2.33 -0.84
CA VAL A 81 -9.75 2.71 -1.09
C VAL A 81 -10.08 3.89 -0.18
N ILE A 82 -10.69 4.92 -0.73
CA ILE A 82 -11.02 6.14 -0.01
C ILE A 82 -12.51 6.15 0.32
N GLN A 83 -12.84 6.35 1.59
CA GLN A 83 -14.18 6.74 2.01
C GLN A 83 -14.30 8.26 1.87
N PRO A 84 -15.07 8.77 0.90
CA PRO A 84 -15.17 10.20 0.65
C PRO A 84 -15.92 10.92 1.80
N LEU A 85 -15.65 12.21 1.95
CA LEU A 85 -16.33 13.04 2.95
C LEU A 85 -17.75 13.43 2.53
N ASN A 86 -17.98 13.49 1.21
CA ASN A 86 -19.28 13.72 0.58
C ASN A 86 -19.52 12.65 -0.49
N ARG A 87 -20.77 12.52 -0.94
CA ARG A 87 -21.18 11.56 -1.96
C ARG A 87 -21.30 12.15 -3.37
N GLU A 88 -20.74 13.33 -3.60
CA GLU A 88 -20.89 14.06 -4.85
C GLU A 88 -19.93 13.59 -5.97
N TRP A 89 -19.15 12.55 -5.72
CA TRP A 89 -18.25 12.00 -6.72
C TRP A 89 -18.98 11.07 -7.70
N LYS A 90 -18.46 10.97 -8.92
CA LYS A 90 -18.93 10.06 -9.95
C LYS A 90 -17.78 9.23 -10.50
N CYS A 91 -18.02 7.95 -10.69
CA CYS A 91 -17.07 7.03 -11.32
C CYS A 91 -16.81 7.46 -12.76
N HIS A 92 -15.55 7.62 -13.15
CA HIS A 92 -15.19 8.03 -14.51
C HIS A 92 -15.47 6.95 -15.56
N HIS A 93 -15.66 5.69 -15.17
CA HIS A 93 -16.00 4.60 -16.08
C HIS A 93 -17.51 4.47 -16.31
N CYS A 94 -18.30 4.42 -15.25
CA CYS A 94 -19.73 4.10 -15.34
C CYS A 94 -20.66 5.26 -14.92
N GLY A 95 -20.13 6.38 -14.45
CA GLY A 95 -20.93 7.51 -13.95
C GLY A 95 -21.63 7.26 -12.61
N GLY A 96 -21.58 6.04 -12.07
CA GLY A 96 -22.17 5.68 -10.79
C GLY A 96 -21.40 6.27 -9.60
N THR A 97 -21.97 6.12 -8.40
CA THR A 97 -21.35 6.53 -7.13
C THR A 97 -21.33 5.35 -6.14
N GLY A 98 -20.81 5.57 -4.93
CA GLY A 98 -20.78 4.55 -3.87
C GLY A 98 -20.23 5.12 -2.56
N ASP A 99 -20.17 4.28 -1.54
CA ASP A 99 -19.66 4.66 -0.21
C ASP A 99 -18.13 4.79 -0.17
N VAL A 100 -17.45 4.20 -1.14
CA VAL A 100 -15.99 4.22 -1.26
C VAL A 100 -15.57 4.30 -2.73
N LEU A 101 -14.36 4.80 -2.96
CA LEU A 101 -13.79 4.98 -4.28
C LEU A 101 -12.29 4.66 -4.31
N ILE A 102 -11.76 4.45 -5.51
CA ILE A 102 -10.33 4.40 -5.77
C ILE A 102 -9.95 5.62 -6.61
N MET A 103 -8.89 6.32 -6.23
CA MET A 103 -8.34 7.40 -7.05
C MET A 103 -7.37 6.85 -8.07
N GLU A 104 -7.70 6.99 -9.34
CA GLU A 104 -6.84 6.63 -10.47
C GLU A 104 -6.87 7.73 -11.53
N LYS A 105 -6.19 7.56 -12.63
CA LYS A 105 -6.24 8.50 -13.76
C LYS A 105 -7.23 7.96 -14.79
N PRO A 106 -8.16 8.78 -15.31
CA PRO A 106 -8.24 10.25 -15.16
C PRO A 106 -9.05 10.73 -13.94
N GLY A 107 -9.68 9.85 -13.15
CA GLY A 107 -10.54 10.28 -12.04
C GLY A 107 -10.90 9.16 -11.07
N PRO A 108 -11.89 9.38 -10.18
CA PRO A 108 -12.33 8.37 -9.24
C PRO A 108 -13.01 7.20 -9.95
N SER A 109 -12.78 5.98 -9.45
CA SER A 109 -13.39 4.73 -9.92
C SER A 109 -14.17 4.07 -8.77
N CYS A 110 -15.32 3.48 -9.06
CA CYS A 110 -16.05 2.67 -8.09
C CYS A 110 -15.40 1.28 -7.95
N LEU A 111 -15.69 0.57 -6.86
CA LEU A 111 -15.13 -0.76 -6.61
C LEU A 111 -15.46 -1.76 -7.71
N GLN A 112 -16.66 -1.71 -8.28
CA GLN A 112 -17.06 -2.60 -9.38
C GLN A 112 -16.17 -2.42 -10.60
N CYS A 113 -16.00 -1.17 -11.07
CA CYS A 113 -15.16 -0.88 -12.22
C CYS A 113 -13.66 -1.14 -11.94
N ALA A 114 -13.23 -1.03 -10.68
CA ALA A 114 -11.88 -1.36 -10.25
C ALA A 114 -11.63 -2.87 -10.03
N GLY A 115 -12.63 -3.74 -10.26
CA GLY A 115 -12.51 -5.19 -10.06
C GLY A 115 -12.42 -5.62 -8.59
N LEU A 116 -12.93 -4.81 -7.67
CA LEU A 116 -12.92 -5.06 -6.23
C LEU A 116 -14.33 -5.07 -5.62
N GLY A 117 -15.36 -5.16 -6.46
CA GLY A 117 -16.76 -5.08 -6.03
C GLY A 117 -17.25 -6.27 -5.20
N ASP A 118 -16.53 -7.39 -5.25
CA ASP A 118 -16.78 -8.60 -4.48
C ASP A 118 -16.16 -8.58 -3.07
N LEU A 119 -15.32 -7.60 -2.76
CA LEU A 119 -14.71 -7.47 -1.45
C LEU A 119 -15.70 -6.90 -0.43
N VAL A 120 -15.62 -7.37 0.81
CA VAL A 120 -16.41 -6.90 1.94
C VAL A 120 -15.59 -6.02 2.88
N PHE A 121 -16.25 -5.05 3.49
CA PHE A 121 -15.60 -4.14 4.44
C PHE A 121 -15.49 -4.77 5.83
N LEU A 122 -14.25 -4.83 6.33
CA LEU A 122 -13.91 -5.21 7.69
C LEU A 122 -13.46 -3.95 8.45
N PRO A 123 -14.27 -3.42 9.40
CA PRO A 123 -13.91 -2.25 10.21
C PRO A 123 -12.64 -2.48 11.02
N ALA A 124 -11.91 -1.38 11.29
CA ALA A 124 -10.81 -1.40 12.25
C ALA A 124 -11.35 -1.64 13.68
N GLY A 125 -10.57 -2.36 14.51
CA GLY A 125 -10.93 -2.67 15.90
C GLY A 125 -10.33 -4.00 16.34
N ASP A 126 -10.74 -5.11 15.76
CA ASP A 126 -10.18 -6.42 16.08
C ASP A 126 -8.88 -6.67 15.28
N VAL A 127 -7.75 -6.55 15.97
CA VAL A 127 -6.41 -6.74 15.38
C VAL A 127 -6.19 -8.16 14.91
N LEU A 128 -6.68 -9.16 15.66
CA LEU A 128 -6.49 -10.57 15.32
C LEU A 128 -7.30 -10.96 14.08
N LEU A 129 -8.57 -10.55 14.04
CA LEU A 129 -9.44 -10.75 12.89
C LEU A 129 -8.89 -10.06 11.65
N THR A 130 -8.50 -8.80 11.78
CA THR A 130 -7.91 -8.00 10.69
C THR A 130 -6.66 -8.69 10.10
N ARG A 131 -5.74 -9.16 10.95
CA ARG A 131 -4.50 -9.81 10.52
C ARG A 131 -4.77 -11.14 9.83
N ARG A 132 -5.66 -11.98 10.38
CA ARG A 132 -6.00 -13.28 9.81
C ARG A 132 -6.76 -13.15 8.49
N SER A 133 -7.77 -12.29 8.44
CA SER A 133 -8.53 -12.04 7.20
C SER A 133 -7.63 -11.53 6.08
N LYS A 134 -6.72 -10.59 6.40
CA LYS A 134 -5.74 -10.10 5.42
C LYS A 134 -4.79 -11.18 4.94
N ALA A 135 -4.29 -12.04 5.83
CA ALA A 135 -3.37 -13.11 5.47
C ALA A 135 -4.04 -14.19 4.60
N ALA A 136 -5.34 -14.44 4.80
CA ALA A 136 -6.11 -15.40 4.03
C ALA A 136 -6.65 -14.83 2.71
N SER A 137 -6.75 -13.49 2.58
CA SER A 137 -7.22 -12.84 1.35
C SER A 137 -6.13 -12.76 0.29
N LYS A 138 -6.43 -13.20 -0.92
CA LYS A 138 -5.57 -13.00 -2.10
C LYS A 138 -5.62 -11.53 -2.55
N ARG A 139 -6.79 -10.90 -2.46
CA ARG A 139 -7.03 -9.49 -2.79
C ARG A 139 -7.50 -8.75 -1.54
N SER A 140 -6.86 -7.64 -1.23
CA SER A 140 -7.27 -6.78 -0.13
C SER A 140 -6.91 -5.33 -0.40
N ALA A 141 -7.64 -4.40 0.20
CA ALA A 141 -7.36 -2.98 0.12
C ALA A 141 -7.55 -2.30 1.48
N VAL A 142 -6.75 -1.29 1.77
CA VAL A 142 -6.89 -0.47 2.97
C VAL A 142 -7.94 0.60 2.73
N VAL A 143 -8.94 0.68 3.61
CA VAL A 143 -9.93 1.76 3.59
C VAL A 143 -9.43 2.92 4.43
N VAL A 144 -9.38 4.10 3.83
CA VAL A 144 -8.96 5.33 4.50
C VAL A 144 -10.01 6.42 4.36
N ARG A 145 -10.07 7.31 5.34
CA ARG A 145 -10.90 8.52 5.33
C ARG A 145 -10.07 9.72 5.73
N PHE A 146 -10.27 10.86 5.07
CA PHE A 146 -9.57 12.08 5.44
C PHE A 146 -10.11 12.67 6.73
N SER A 147 -9.23 12.85 7.72
CA SER A 147 -9.54 13.55 8.97
C SER A 147 -9.25 15.04 8.79
N ARG A 148 -10.28 15.88 8.82
CA ARG A 148 -10.14 17.34 8.73
C ARG A 148 -9.35 17.92 9.90
N THR A 149 -9.58 17.40 11.10
CA THR A 149 -8.91 17.84 12.33
C THR A 149 -7.43 17.52 12.31
N ARG A 150 -7.06 16.30 11.90
CA ARG A 150 -5.66 15.84 11.85
C ARG A 150 -4.97 16.11 10.52
N ARG A 151 -5.72 16.61 9.52
CA ARG A 151 -5.24 16.93 8.16
C ARG A 151 -4.49 15.78 7.47
N ARG A 152 -4.95 14.54 7.72
CA ARG A 152 -4.36 13.32 7.13
C ARG A 152 -5.42 12.24 6.89
N TYR A 153 -5.07 11.28 6.05
CA TYR A 153 -5.88 10.07 5.89
C TYR A 153 -5.68 9.13 7.07
N GLU A 154 -6.78 8.63 7.62
CA GLU A 154 -6.83 7.68 8.73
C GLU A 154 -7.46 6.39 8.27
N ARG A 155 -6.86 5.27 8.70
CA ARG A 155 -7.36 3.94 8.37
C ARG A 155 -8.68 3.69 9.09
N GLN A 156 -9.68 3.25 8.30
CA GLN A 156 -11.01 2.88 8.78
C GLN A 156 -11.19 1.36 8.87
N GLY A 157 -10.43 0.60 8.10
CA GLY A 157 -10.53 -0.84 8.03
C GLY A 157 -9.82 -1.42 6.79
N LEU A 158 -10.29 -2.59 6.39
CA LEU A 158 -9.85 -3.30 5.18
C LEU A 158 -11.05 -3.69 4.33
N MET A 159 -10.83 -3.77 3.01
CA MET A 159 -11.63 -4.60 2.11
C MET A 159 -10.92 -5.95 2.00
N VAL A 160 -11.65 -7.04 2.18
CA VAL A 160 -11.13 -8.43 2.13
C VAL A 160 -12.11 -9.34 1.40
N GLU A 161 -11.66 -10.49 0.96
CA GLU A 161 -12.55 -11.50 0.37
C GLU A 161 -13.48 -12.07 1.44
N PRO A 162 -14.78 -12.28 1.14
CA PRO A 162 -15.76 -12.76 2.12
C PRO A 162 -15.39 -14.12 2.72
N ASP A 163 -14.85 -15.03 1.90
CA ASP A 163 -14.42 -16.36 2.36
C ASP A 163 -13.25 -16.28 3.34
N ALA A 164 -12.31 -15.38 3.10
CA ALA A 164 -11.17 -15.14 3.99
C ALA A 164 -11.64 -14.56 5.34
N LEU A 165 -12.62 -13.67 5.34
CA LEU A 165 -13.23 -13.15 6.57
C LEU A 165 -13.94 -14.25 7.35
N ALA A 166 -14.78 -15.05 6.68
CA ALA A 166 -15.48 -16.15 7.31
C ALA A 166 -14.53 -17.21 7.89
N ALA A 167 -13.47 -17.58 7.18
CA ALA A 167 -12.45 -18.50 7.66
C ALA A 167 -11.71 -17.96 8.90
N ALA A 168 -11.36 -16.68 8.90
CA ALA A 168 -10.71 -16.02 10.04
C ALA A 168 -11.62 -16.00 11.29
N GLN A 169 -12.91 -15.71 11.10
CA GLN A 169 -13.91 -15.74 12.17
C GLN A 169 -14.04 -17.14 12.80
N ARG A 170 -14.20 -18.18 11.97
CA ARG A 170 -14.25 -19.58 12.45
C ARG A 170 -13.03 -19.95 13.30
N THR A 171 -11.85 -19.67 12.79
CA THR A 171 -10.59 -19.99 13.51
C THR A 171 -10.48 -19.26 14.85
N ILE A 172 -11.00 -18.04 14.97
CA ILE A 172 -11.00 -17.29 16.22
C ILE A 172 -11.98 -17.91 17.23
N VAL A 173 -13.17 -18.29 16.80
CA VAL A 173 -14.18 -18.92 17.64
C VAL A 173 -13.66 -20.26 18.17
N GLU A 174 -13.12 -21.12 17.31
CA GLU A 174 -12.54 -22.41 17.68
C GLU A 174 -11.36 -22.25 18.66
N GLY A 175 -10.49 -21.26 18.42
CA GLY A 175 -9.37 -20.97 19.31
C GLY A 175 -9.79 -20.45 20.69
N ARG A 176 -10.91 -19.73 20.78
CA ARG A 176 -11.49 -19.30 22.07
C ARG A 176 -12.11 -20.47 22.84
N SER A 177 -12.80 -21.36 22.13
CA SER A 177 -13.44 -22.55 22.75
C SER A 177 -12.42 -23.56 23.31
N ARG A 178 -11.19 -23.60 22.78
CA ARG A 178 -10.11 -24.48 23.25
C ARG A 178 -9.30 -23.89 24.40
N ARG A 179 -9.51 -22.65 24.81
CA ARG A 179 -8.77 -22.03 25.92
C ARG A 179 -9.46 -22.39 27.23
N PRO A 180 -8.80 -23.10 28.17
CA PRO A 180 -9.38 -23.41 29.47
C PRO A 180 -9.71 -22.10 30.22
N PRO A 181 -10.76 -22.11 31.10
CA PRO A 181 -11.08 -20.95 31.92
C PRO A 181 -9.88 -20.52 32.73
N ALA A 182 -9.56 -19.23 32.76
CA ALA A 182 -8.52 -18.70 33.61
C ALA A 182 -8.87 -19.00 35.07
N ARG A 183 -7.95 -19.64 35.79
CA ARG A 183 -8.03 -19.83 37.25
C ARG A 183 -7.86 -18.52 37.97
#